data_8202c7ab1f4ae3e7ebe1309eb4e22f30
#
_entry.id   8202c7ab1f4ae3e7ebe1309eb4e22f30
#
_cell.length_a   1.000
_cell.length_b   1.000
_cell.length_c   1.000
_cell.angle_alpha   90.00
_cell.angle_beta   90.00
_cell.angle_gamma   90.00
#
_symmetry.space_group_name_H-M   'P 1'
#
loop_
_entity.id
_entity.type
_entity.pdbx_description
1 polymer ?
#
loop_
_entity_poly.entity_id
_entity_poly.type
_entity_poly.pdbx_seq_one_letter_code
_entity_poly.pdbx_strand_id
1 'polypeptide(L)'
;EGVWSWLHIEDAALATIAAAEQGNPGIYVIANDQPLAVREWLPAFAQWLNASPPPQISVEDALKASGADAVYYGTQMRGVSNAKAKRELNFQPRPLEWIVDTAVAHAS
;
A
#
# COMPACT_ATOMS: atom_id res chain seq x y z
N GLU A 1 -12.25 -7.77 4.46
CA GLU A 1 -11.66 -6.50 4.03
C GLU A 1 -10.25 -6.71 3.52
N GLY A 2 -9.97 -6.27 2.30
CA GLY A 2 -8.64 -6.36 1.72
C GLY A 2 -7.68 -5.39 2.37
N VAL A 3 -6.43 -5.82 2.57
CA VAL A 3 -5.36 -4.98 3.10
C VAL A 3 -4.24 -4.93 2.06
N TRP A 4 -3.86 -3.73 1.67
CA TRP A 4 -2.85 -3.51 0.63
C TRP A 4 -1.58 -2.92 1.22
N SER A 5 -0.43 -3.35 0.69
CA SER A 5 0.86 -2.77 1.00
C SER A 5 1.32 -1.92 -0.18
N TRP A 6 1.75 -0.71 0.12
CA TRP A 6 2.15 0.28 -0.87
C TRP A 6 3.66 0.51 -0.84
N LEU A 7 4.19 1.17 -1.85
CA LEU A 7 5.61 1.51 -1.92
C LEU A 7 5.81 2.66 -2.89
N HIS A 8 6.62 3.65 -2.48
CA HIS A 8 7.07 4.71 -3.38
C HIS A 8 8.11 4.14 -4.35
N ILE A 9 8.02 4.50 -5.62
CA ILE A 9 8.90 3.93 -6.65
C ILE A 9 10.38 4.23 -6.40
N GLU A 10 10.71 5.39 -5.83
CA GLU A 10 12.09 5.71 -5.47
C GLU A 10 12.62 4.80 -4.36
N ASP A 11 11.76 4.45 -3.39
CA ASP A 11 12.15 3.51 -2.34
C ASP A 11 12.40 2.11 -2.91
N ALA A 12 11.63 1.70 -3.92
CA ALA A 12 11.88 0.45 -4.64
C ALA A 12 13.26 0.47 -5.30
N ALA A 13 13.62 1.58 -5.94
CA ALA A 13 14.93 1.73 -6.58
C ALA A 13 16.07 1.69 -5.55
N LEU A 14 15.93 2.39 -4.43
CA LEU A 14 16.92 2.39 -3.36
C LEU A 14 17.11 1.00 -2.75
N ALA A 15 16.01 0.27 -2.56
CA ALA A 15 16.06 -1.11 -2.05
C ALA A 15 16.78 -2.04 -3.02
N THR A 16 16.57 -1.86 -4.33
CA THR A 16 17.24 -2.64 -5.37
C THR A 16 18.75 -2.42 -5.32
N ILE A 17 19.18 -1.17 -5.19
CA ILE A 17 20.61 -0.83 -5.06
C ILE A 17 21.19 -1.46 -3.79
N ALA A 18 20.50 -1.32 -2.66
CA ALA A 18 20.96 -1.90 -1.39
C ALA A 18 21.08 -3.42 -1.48
N ALA A 19 20.12 -4.09 -2.11
CA ALA A 19 20.18 -5.55 -2.27
C ALA A 19 21.38 -5.96 -3.14
N ALA A 20 21.67 -5.21 -4.19
CA ALA A 20 22.82 -5.50 -5.07
C ALA A 20 24.15 -5.29 -4.35
N GLU A 21 24.24 -4.29 -3.46
CA GLU A 21 25.49 -3.95 -2.78
C GLU A 21 25.76 -4.78 -1.52
N GLN A 22 24.71 -5.12 -0.76
CA GLN A 22 24.87 -5.73 0.56
C GLN A 22 23.90 -6.86 0.88
N GLY A 23 22.99 -7.21 -0.03
CA GLY A 23 22.01 -8.27 0.20
C GLY A 23 22.61 -9.65 0.11
N ASN A 24 22.16 -10.56 0.98
CA ASN A 24 22.45 -11.98 0.86
C ASN A 24 21.50 -12.60 -0.18
N PRO A 25 21.89 -13.73 -0.81
CA PRO A 25 20.96 -14.42 -1.70
C PRO A 25 19.65 -14.79 -0.99
N GLY A 26 18.53 -14.54 -1.65
CA GLY A 26 17.22 -14.82 -1.08
C GLY A 26 16.15 -13.87 -1.59
N ILE A 27 15.01 -13.90 -0.93
CA ILE A 27 13.86 -13.07 -1.26
C ILE A 27 13.71 -11.96 -0.22
N TYR A 28 13.55 -10.73 -0.70
CA TYR A 28 13.25 -9.56 0.14
C TYR A 28 11.91 -8.99 -0.28
N VAL A 29 11.02 -8.82 0.70
CA VAL A 29 9.73 -8.16 0.48
C VAL A 29 9.93 -6.66 0.69
N ILE A 30 9.70 -5.87 -0.35
CA ILE A 30 9.90 -4.42 -0.34
C ILE A 30 8.54 -3.73 -0.36
N ALA A 31 8.16 -3.16 0.77
CA ALA A 31 6.88 -2.48 0.93
C ALA A 31 7.01 -1.39 1.99
N ASN A 32 6.06 -0.47 2.00
CA ASN A 32 5.97 0.56 3.04
C ASN A 32 5.65 -0.08 4.40
N ASP A 33 5.90 0.66 5.48
CA ASP A 33 5.67 0.18 6.86
C ASP A 33 4.20 0.04 7.22
N GLN A 34 3.29 0.63 6.45
CA GLN A 34 1.87 0.71 6.79
C GLN A 34 0.98 -0.03 5.79
N PRO A 35 0.75 -1.35 5.98
CA PRO A 35 -0.34 -2.00 5.25
C PRO A 35 -1.67 -1.35 5.65
N LEU A 36 -2.53 -1.08 4.68
CA LEU A 36 -3.79 -0.36 4.90
C LEU A 36 -4.96 -1.11 4.30
N ALA A 37 -6.07 -1.15 5.06
CA ALA A 37 -7.33 -1.68 4.55
C ALA A 37 -7.87 -0.79 3.42
N VAL A 38 -8.54 -1.40 2.45
CA VAL A 38 -9.10 -0.67 1.29
C VAL A 38 -10.01 0.45 1.75
N ARG A 39 -10.85 0.22 2.76
CA ARG A 39 -11.76 1.24 3.31
C ARG A 39 -11.03 2.44 3.90
N GLU A 40 -9.75 2.29 4.25
CA GLU A 40 -8.92 3.37 4.79
C GLU A 40 -8.14 4.08 3.72
N TRP A 41 -7.44 3.34 2.83
CA TRP A 41 -6.57 3.99 1.86
C TRP A 41 -7.32 4.54 0.65
N LEU A 42 -8.40 3.90 0.21
CA LEU A 42 -9.08 4.35 -1.00
C LEU A 42 -9.77 5.71 -0.83
N PRO A 43 -10.53 5.96 0.26
CA PRO A 43 -11.05 7.31 0.48
C PRO A 43 -9.96 8.36 0.68
N ALA A 44 -8.87 8.02 1.39
CA ALA A 44 -7.76 8.94 1.62
C ALA A 44 -7.06 9.31 0.30
N PHE A 45 -6.83 8.34 -0.57
CA PHE A 45 -6.22 8.57 -1.88
C PHE A 45 -7.12 9.43 -2.76
N ALA A 46 -8.44 9.16 -2.76
CA ALA A 46 -9.39 9.97 -3.49
C ALA A 46 -9.38 11.42 -3.01
N GLN A 47 -9.35 11.65 -1.70
CA GLN A 47 -9.27 12.99 -1.13
C GLN A 47 -7.98 13.71 -1.52
N TRP A 48 -6.86 13.00 -1.48
CA TRP A 48 -5.57 13.56 -1.89
C TRP A 48 -5.57 14.02 -3.35
N LEU A 49 -6.26 13.28 -4.22
CA LEU A 49 -6.44 13.64 -5.64
C LEU A 49 -7.54 14.65 -5.86
N ASN A 50 -8.19 15.12 -4.81
CA ASN A 50 -9.35 16.02 -4.89
C ASN A 50 -10.52 15.41 -5.69
N ALA A 51 -10.70 14.11 -5.54
CA ALA A 51 -11.76 13.34 -6.18
C ALA A 51 -12.89 13.03 -5.19
N SER A 52 -14.06 12.71 -5.70
CA SER A 52 -15.20 12.31 -4.87
C SER A 52 -14.89 10.98 -4.16
N PRO A 53 -15.34 10.81 -2.91
CA PRO A 53 -15.15 9.53 -2.22
C PRO A 53 -15.78 8.38 -3.01
N PRO A 54 -15.12 7.22 -3.10
CA PRO A 54 -15.71 6.06 -3.77
C PRO A 54 -16.90 5.55 -2.97
N PRO A 55 -17.98 5.11 -3.63
CA PRO A 55 -19.13 4.55 -2.93
C PRO A 55 -18.79 3.17 -2.34
N GLN A 56 -19.41 2.85 -1.21
CA GLN A 56 -19.36 1.50 -0.68
C GLN A 56 -20.45 0.67 -1.36
N ILE A 57 -20.07 -0.45 -1.93
CA ILE A 57 -21.00 -1.36 -2.61
C ILE A 57 -20.87 -2.77 -2.05
N SER A 58 -21.90 -3.59 -2.22
CA SER A 58 -21.87 -4.97 -1.80
C SER A 58 -20.90 -5.79 -2.65
N VAL A 59 -20.45 -6.93 -2.11
CA VAL A 59 -19.60 -7.86 -2.86
C VAL A 59 -20.31 -8.32 -4.15
N GLU A 60 -21.62 -8.55 -4.08
CA GLU A 60 -22.41 -8.96 -5.24
C GLU A 60 -22.38 -7.90 -6.34
N ASP A 61 -22.60 -6.63 -5.98
CA ASP A 61 -22.57 -5.53 -6.95
C ASP A 61 -21.16 -5.31 -7.51
N ALA A 62 -20.14 -5.44 -6.67
CA ALA A 62 -18.75 -5.32 -7.10
C ALA A 62 -18.37 -6.43 -8.08
N LEU A 63 -18.85 -7.65 -7.84
CA LEU A 63 -18.61 -8.78 -8.73
C LEU A 63 -19.19 -8.53 -10.12
N LYS A 64 -20.41 -8.00 -10.18
CA LYS A 64 -21.06 -7.67 -11.44
C LYS A 64 -20.36 -6.52 -12.18
N ALA A 65 -19.89 -5.52 -11.44
CA ALA A 65 -19.29 -4.32 -12.05
C ALA A 65 -17.84 -4.53 -12.47
N SER A 66 -17.03 -5.27 -11.69
CA SER A 66 -15.59 -5.29 -11.86
C SER A 66 -14.97 -6.69 -11.94
N GLY A 67 -15.75 -7.74 -11.70
CA GLY A 67 -15.29 -9.13 -11.83
C GLY A 67 -14.63 -9.70 -10.58
N ALA A 68 -14.30 -10.99 -10.65
CA ALA A 68 -13.81 -11.77 -9.51
C ALA A 68 -12.45 -11.31 -9.00
N ASP A 69 -11.53 -10.93 -9.90
CA ASP A 69 -10.18 -10.51 -9.49
C ASP A 69 -10.23 -9.21 -8.68
N ALA A 70 -11.02 -8.24 -9.13
CA ALA A 70 -11.18 -6.98 -8.39
C ALA A 70 -11.79 -7.21 -7.01
N VAL A 71 -12.76 -8.11 -6.90
CA VAL A 71 -13.37 -8.47 -5.62
C VAL A 71 -12.34 -9.13 -4.70
N TYR A 72 -11.53 -10.04 -5.23
CA TYR A 72 -10.47 -10.67 -4.45
C TYR A 72 -9.50 -9.65 -3.87
N TYR A 73 -8.98 -8.74 -4.70
CA TYR A 73 -8.05 -7.71 -4.23
C TYR A 73 -8.69 -6.76 -3.23
N GLY A 74 -9.96 -6.47 -3.36
CA GLY A 74 -10.67 -5.59 -2.46
C GLY A 74 -11.10 -6.24 -1.14
N THR A 75 -11.18 -7.57 -1.07
CA THR A 75 -11.76 -8.26 0.09
C THR A 75 -10.85 -9.30 0.73
N GLN A 76 -9.93 -9.91 -0.01
CA GLN A 76 -9.13 -11.04 0.45
C GLN A 76 -7.64 -10.76 0.54
N MET A 77 -7.14 -9.75 -0.16
CA MET A 77 -5.72 -9.46 -0.18
C MET A 77 -5.21 -9.08 1.21
N ARG A 78 -4.00 -9.53 1.53
CA ARG A 78 -3.38 -9.26 2.82
C ARG A 78 -2.12 -8.44 2.64
N GLY A 79 -1.84 -7.57 3.60
CA GLY A 79 -0.60 -6.82 3.64
C GLY A 79 0.61 -7.73 3.86
N VAL A 80 1.79 -7.18 3.59
CA VAL A 80 3.05 -7.92 3.72
C VAL A 80 3.97 -7.24 4.74
N SER A 81 4.92 -8.00 5.26
CA SER A 81 5.92 -7.47 6.19
C SER A 81 7.23 -7.17 5.47
N ASN A 82 7.82 -6.01 5.75
CA ASN A 82 9.13 -5.62 5.24
C ASN A 82 10.26 -5.80 6.26
N ALA A 83 10.01 -6.55 7.34
CA ALA A 83 10.94 -6.66 8.46
C ALA A 83 12.33 -7.17 8.04
N LYS A 84 12.40 -8.15 7.15
CA LYS A 84 13.67 -8.70 6.65
C LYS A 84 14.46 -7.63 5.89
N ALA A 85 13.82 -6.88 5.02
CA ALA A 85 14.48 -5.81 4.26
C ALA A 85 15.02 -4.72 5.20
N LYS A 86 14.26 -4.33 6.21
CA LYS A 86 14.71 -3.35 7.20
C LYS A 86 15.93 -3.85 7.96
N ARG A 87 15.92 -5.12 8.37
CA ARG A 87 17.00 -5.72 9.15
C ARG A 87 18.26 -5.94 8.33
N GLU A 88 18.14 -6.44 7.09
CA GLU A 88 19.31 -6.86 6.30
C GLU A 88 19.78 -5.82 5.29
N LEU A 89 18.91 -4.94 4.81
CA LEU A 89 19.23 -3.91 3.81
C LEU A 89 19.19 -2.50 4.36
N ASN A 90 18.88 -2.34 5.65
CA ASN A 90 18.66 -1.02 6.25
C ASN A 90 17.59 -0.22 5.47
N PHE A 91 16.58 -0.92 4.99
CA PHE A 91 15.50 -0.34 4.21
C PHE A 91 14.69 0.62 5.06
N GLN A 92 14.53 1.86 4.60
CA GLN A 92 13.80 2.91 5.30
C GLN A 92 12.82 3.58 4.34
N PRO A 93 11.63 2.97 4.17
CA PRO A 93 10.63 3.54 3.26
C PRO A 93 10.08 4.86 3.80
N ARG A 94 9.81 5.80 2.90
CA ARG A 94 9.17 7.06 3.26
C ARG A 94 7.69 6.85 3.57
N PRO A 95 7.08 7.72 4.41
CA PRO A 95 5.64 7.65 4.64
C PRO A 95 4.86 7.88 3.35
N LEU A 96 3.64 7.37 3.29
CA LEU A 96 2.74 7.61 2.16
C LEU A 96 2.26 9.05 2.22
N GLU A 97 2.65 9.88 1.24
CA GLU A 97 2.34 11.33 1.21
C GLU A 97 0.84 11.60 1.32
N TRP A 98 0.05 10.85 0.58
CA TRP A 98 -1.40 11.05 0.54
C TRP A 98 -2.09 10.67 1.86
N ILE A 99 -1.50 9.83 2.69
CA ILE A 99 -2.00 9.55 4.03
C ILE A 99 -1.64 10.68 4.99
N VAL A 100 -0.39 11.16 4.93
CA VAL A 100 0.10 12.25 5.79
C VAL A 100 -0.69 13.53 5.51
N ASP A 101 -0.87 13.89 4.24
CA ASP A 101 -1.61 15.08 3.85
C ASP A 101 -3.07 15.01 4.30
N THR A 102 -3.71 13.85 4.15
CA THR A 102 -5.08 13.64 4.59
C THR A 102 -5.19 13.78 6.11
N ALA A 103 -4.26 13.23 6.86
CA ALA A 103 -4.24 13.35 8.32
C ALA A 103 -4.09 14.81 8.76
N VAL A 104 -3.21 15.59 8.10
CA VAL A 104 -3.04 17.02 8.39
C VAL A 104 -4.32 17.79 8.08
N ALA A 105 -4.97 17.50 6.95
CA ALA A 105 -6.22 18.15 6.58
C ALA A 105 -7.35 17.85 7.59
N HIS A 106 -7.39 16.65 8.13
CA HIS A 106 -8.39 16.27 9.13
C HIS A 106 -8.09 16.86 10.51
N ALA A 107 -6.82 17.09 10.83
CA ALA A 107 -6.42 17.67 12.10
C ALA A 107 -6.71 19.18 12.18
N SER A 108 -6.81 19.84 11.05
CA SER A 108 -7.07 21.28 10.96
C SER A 108 -8.54 21.59 10.80
#